data_281f3a20562be1661963b57294b13c89
#
_entry.id   281f3a20562be1661963b57294b13c89
#
_cell.length_a   1.000
_cell.length_b   1.000
_cell.length_c   1.000
_cell.angle_alpha   90.00
_cell.angle_beta   90.00
_cell.angle_gamma   90.00
#
_symmetry.space_group_name_H-M   'P 1'
#
loop_
_entity.id
_entity.type
_entity.pdbx_description
1 polymer ?
#
loop_
_entity_poly.entity_id
_entity_poly.type
_entity_poly.pdbx_seq_one_letter_code
_entity_poly.pdbx_strand_id
1 'polypeptide(L)'
;MLLIPFVPSKPTKFFSIFALFSNIPQSELPNNDIVSHTTNETIFENNMNWMNDFTLSITQDTSSIFGLILGAVWIIGVLTMIILVTKSVLRLHMLKKSALSLQNVEVRKIYYSCLDEMNLKKDIPIYSTAFLKSPIIVGIWKPCIYLPIHLISDYNTSDLRYMLLHELQHYKYRDNITNYFMILIRIIYWFNPIVLVALKEMCHDREIACDSSVLKMLEYKDYINYGNTLINFAEKISTTPFPFVAGLGGNMKQIKRRILNIASYENPTYWKRIKGLIAFLMTAILLFGCSPMLSTYASEECYTWDTSSKKITLVDLSSYFDGYKGSFVLYDLQKDNWNIYDIEQATIRISPNSTYKIYDALFALEENIITSENSFISCPQQNYPFESWNEDQTLFSAMNSSVTWYFQALDAKLGKSNLQSYIEQIGYGNQNINGELSSYWMESSLKISPIEQVELLTSLYFNDFGFTPENIQTTKESIQLFSDVNCTIYGKTGTGCIEEKNVNGWFIGFVESKNHTYFFATNIQAIDNATGSIASEITLSIFCLLYTSDAADEL
;
A
#
# COMPACT_ATOMS: atom_id res chain seq x y z
N MET A 1 4.51 13.70 -0.95
CA MET A 1 5.45 12.57 -0.89
C MET A 1 6.39 12.56 0.32
N LEU A 2 6.70 13.67 0.97
CA LEU A 2 7.61 13.74 2.14
C LEU A 2 6.94 13.59 3.52
N LEU A 3 5.65 13.35 3.60
CA LEU A 3 4.88 13.31 4.85
C LEU A 3 4.38 11.91 5.26
N ILE A 4 4.56 10.91 4.40
CA ILE A 4 4.13 9.53 4.70
C ILE A 4 5.37 8.76 5.11
N PRO A 5 5.40 8.09 6.29
CA PRO A 5 6.46 7.13 6.58
C PRO A 5 6.42 6.06 5.49
N PHE A 6 7.58 5.58 5.09
CA PHE A 6 7.72 4.45 4.19
C PHE A 6 6.81 3.31 4.65
N VAL A 7 5.65 3.19 4.02
CA VAL A 7 4.85 1.97 4.07
C VAL A 7 5.40 1.13 2.94
N PRO A 8 6.05 0.00 3.20
CA PRO A 8 6.47 -0.90 2.15
C PRO A 8 5.21 -1.32 1.39
N SER A 9 5.25 -1.23 0.08
CA SER A 9 4.14 -1.52 -0.85
C SER A 9 3.76 -3.00 -0.93
N LYS A 10 4.30 -3.84 -0.06
CA LYS A 10 3.90 -5.25 0.13
C LYS A 10 3.74 -5.51 1.63
N PRO A 11 2.76 -6.33 2.04
CA PRO A 11 2.66 -6.76 3.43
C PRO A 11 3.92 -7.55 3.76
N THR A 12 4.88 -6.89 4.38
CA THR A 12 6.06 -7.56 4.90
C THR A 12 5.60 -8.53 6.00
N LYS A 13 6.22 -9.70 6.07
CA LYS A 13 6.05 -10.76 7.10
C LYS A 13 6.16 -10.27 8.57
N PHE A 14 5.93 -9.00 8.83
CA PHE A 14 5.89 -8.44 10.18
C PHE A 14 4.72 -8.99 11.02
N PHE A 15 3.68 -9.55 10.37
CA PHE A 15 2.60 -10.25 11.05
C PHE A 15 2.93 -11.72 11.40
N SER A 16 4.01 -12.29 10.89
CA SER A 16 4.41 -13.66 11.20
C SER A 16 5.10 -13.83 12.57
N ILE A 17 5.43 -12.74 13.25
CA ILE A 17 5.97 -12.83 14.63
C ILE A 17 4.90 -13.33 15.62
N PHE A 18 3.61 -13.18 15.31
CA PHE A 18 2.53 -13.77 16.08
C PHE A 18 2.35 -15.28 15.88
N ALA A 19 2.90 -15.85 14.80
CA ALA A 19 2.85 -17.29 14.52
C ALA A 19 3.88 -18.12 15.31
N LEU A 20 4.81 -17.47 16.00
CA LEU A 20 5.82 -18.16 16.85
C LEU A 20 5.27 -18.63 18.21
N PHE A 21 4.01 -18.34 18.52
CA PHE A 21 3.37 -18.74 19.79
C PHE A 21 2.28 -19.81 19.66
N SER A 22 2.08 -20.41 18.49
CA SER A 22 1.13 -21.52 18.29
C SER A 22 1.85 -22.81 17.90
N ASN A 23 2.60 -23.39 18.81
CA ASN A 23 3.00 -24.79 18.73
C ASN A 23 1.83 -25.66 19.20
N ILE A 24 1.05 -26.19 18.27
CA ILE A 24 0.15 -27.33 18.47
C ILE A 24 0.66 -28.45 17.56
N PRO A 25 0.94 -29.64 18.07
CA PRO A 25 1.44 -30.74 17.26
C PRO A 25 0.35 -31.26 16.32
N GLN A 26 0.61 -31.26 15.02
CA GLN A 26 -0.22 -31.97 14.05
C GLN A 26 0.03 -33.47 14.16
N SER A 27 -1.05 -34.20 14.42
CA SER A 27 -1.11 -35.66 14.33
C SER A 27 -1.00 -36.12 12.89
N GLU A 28 -0.15 -37.11 12.66
CA GLU A 28 0.03 -37.81 11.41
C GLU A 28 -1.29 -38.43 10.93
N LEU A 29 -1.66 -38.20 9.66
CA LEU A 29 -2.69 -38.95 8.96
C LEU A 29 -2.07 -40.07 8.12
N PRO A 30 -2.69 -41.24 8.06
CA PRO A 30 -2.08 -42.43 7.46
C PRO A 30 -2.16 -42.42 5.94
N ASN A 31 -1.09 -42.94 5.31
CA ASN A 31 -1.01 -43.29 3.90
C ASN A 31 -2.15 -44.23 3.51
N ASN A 32 -2.99 -43.81 2.56
CA ASN A 32 -3.91 -44.68 1.88
C ASN A 32 -3.32 -45.06 0.50
N ASP A 33 -2.96 -46.32 0.37
CA ASP A 33 -2.64 -46.95 -0.89
C ASP A 33 -3.84 -46.91 -1.85
N ILE A 34 -3.69 -46.23 -2.98
CA ILE A 34 -4.69 -46.24 -4.04
C ILE A 34 -4.53 -47.50 -4.87
N VAL A 35 -5.50 -48.38 -4.72
CA VAL A 35 -5.69 -49.57 -5.55
C VAL A 35 -6.10 -49.15 -6.96
N SER A 36 -5.30 -49.49 -7.94
CA SER A 36 -5.56 -49.31 -9.36
C SER A 36 -6.74 -50.14 -9.83
N HIS A 37 -7.82 -49.53 -10.24
CA HIS A 37 -8.84 -50.14 -11.09
C HIS A 37 -8.58 -49.77 -12.55
N THR A 38 -8.05 -50.77 -13.29
CA THR A 38 -7.96 -50.77 -14.75
C THR A 38 -9.33 -50.91 -15.39
N THR A 39 -9.78 -49.88 -16.12
CA THR A 39 -10.74 -50.04 -17.21
C THR A 39 -10.50 -48.97 -18.29
N ASN A 40 -10.02 -49.45 -19.45
CA ASN A 40 -10.13 -48.88 -20.81
C ASN A 40 -9.92 -47.35 -21.00
N GLU A 41 -8.68 -46.90 -20.91
CA GLU A 41 -8.25 -45.56 -21.39
C GLU A 41 -7.00 -45.69 -22.27
N THR A 42 -7.13 -46.31 -23.45
CA THR A 42 -5.97 -46.56 -24.33
C THR A 42 -5.94 -45.67 -25.58
N ILE A 43 -6.51 -44.45 -25.56
CA ILE A 43 -6.44 -43.53 -26.71
C ILE A 43 -5.79 -42.17 -26.37
N PHE A 44 -5.67 -41.80 -25.11
CA PHE A 44 -5.13 -40.48 -24.73
C PHE A 44 -3.66 -40.46 -24.28
N GLU A 45 -3.04 -41.61 -24.02
CA GLU A 45 -1.72 -41.64 -23.36
C GLU A 45 -0.50 -41.34 -24.26
N ASN A 46 -0.64 -41.24 -25.57
CA ASN A 46 0.54 -41.12 -26.44
C ASN A 46 0.92 -39.74 -26.93
N ASN A 47 0.25 -38.66 -26.52
CA ASN A 47 0.56 -37.28 -26.98
C ASN A 47 0.52 -36.16 -25.91
N MET A 48 0.64 -36.46 -24.63
CA MET A 48 0.52 -35.43 -23.56
C MET A 48 1.84 -34.74 -23.17
N ASN A 49 2.87 -34.74 -24.02
CA ASN A 49 4.12 -34.03 -23.72
C ASN A 49 3.97 -32.50 -23.67
N TRP A 50 2.88 -31.93 -24.22
CA TRP A 50 2.59 -30.50 -24.20
C TRP A 50 2.07 -30.01 -22.84
N MET A 51 1.65 -30.89 -21.94
CA MET A 51 1.24 -30.55 -20.58
C MET A 51 2.42 -30.34 -19.63
N ASN A 52 3.63 -30.77 -20.02
CA ASN A 52 4.82 -30.56 -19.21
C ASN A 52 5.22 -29.07 -19.26
N ASP A 53 4.98 -28.37 -18.19
CA ASP A 53 5.35 -26.95 -18.07
C ASP A 53 6.72 -26.83 -17.41
N PHE A 54 7.68 -26.41 -18.21
CA PHE A 54 9.06 -26.21 -17.79
C PHE A 54 9.21 -24.75 -17.35
N THR A 55 9.51 -24.53 -16.07
CA THR A 55 9.71 -23.17 -15.53
C THR A 55 11.03 -23.08 -14.77
N LEU A 56 11.62 -21.88 -14.78
CA LEU A 56 12.76 -21.54 -13.95
C LEU A 56 12.27 -20.88 -12.67
N SER A 57 12.84 -21.28 -11.53
CA SER A 57 12.58 -20.61 -10.26
C SER A 57 13.16 -19.20 -10.27
N ILE A 58 12.36 -18.24 -9.89
CA ILE A 58 12.82 -16.88 -9.66
C ILE A 58 13.08 -16.72 -8.18
N THR A 59 14.27 -16.26 -7.82
CA THR A 59 14.50 -15.68 -6.50
C THR A 59 13.82 -14.33 -6.49
N GLN A 60 12.69 -14.21 -5.79
CA GLN A 60 12.19 -12.88 -5.46
C GLN A 60 13.30 -12.18 -4.70
N ASP A 61 13.74 -11.02 -5.18
CA ASP A 61 14.61 -10.14 -4.40
C ASP A 61 13.94 -9.94 -3.05
N THR A 62 14.41 -10.70 -2.08
CA THR A 62 13.99 -10.57 -0.68
C THR A 62 14.14 -9.11 -0.34
N SER A 63 13.08 -8.53 0.21
CA SER A 63 13.00 -7.15 0.71
C SER A 63 14.38 -6.62 1.02
N SER A 64 14.85 -5.67 0.19
CA SER A 64 16.25 -5.23 0.16
C SER A 64 16.74 -5.14 1.59
N ILE A 65 17.85 -5.78 1.95
CA ILE A 65 18.48 -5.72 3.29
C ILE A 65 18.52 -4.27 3.78
N PHE A 66 18.65 -3.33 2.85
CA PHE A 66 18.56 -1.91 3.07
C PHE A 66 17.20 -1.46 3.62
N GLY A 67 16.08 -2.00 3.13
CA GLY A 67 14.74 -1.73 3.66
C GLY A 67 14.56 -2.24 5.09
N LEU A 68 15.10 -3.41 5.39
CA LEU A 68 15.08 -3.98 6.76
C LEU A 68 15.93 -3.15 7.72
N ILE A 69 17.12 -2.70 7.29
CA ILE A 69 18.00 -1.82 8.09
C ILE A 69 17.30 -0.49 8.37
N LEU A 70 16.70 0.15 7.36
CA LEU A 70 15.95 1.41 7.54
C LEU A 70 14.77 1.22 8.50
N GLY A 71 14.03 0.12 8.36
CA GLY A 71 12.92 -0.22 9.26
C GLY A 71 13.41 -0.42 10.71
N ALA A 72 14.51 -1.13 10.90
CA ALA A 72 15.12 -1.33 12.23
C ALA A 72 15.58 -0.01 12.86
N VAL A 73 16.25 0.86 12.08
CA VAL A 73 16.67 2.20 12.55
C VAL A 73 15.45 3.03 12.94
N TRP A 74 14.38 3.00 12.17
CA TRP A 74 13.15 3.71 12.49
C TRP A 74 12.52 3.22 13.79
N ILE A 75 12.41 1.90 14.00
CA ILE A 75 11.88 1.30 15.23
C ILE A 75 12.73 1.69 16.44
N ILE A 76 14.06 1.61 16.34
CA ILE A 76 14.97 1.99 17.43
C ILE A 76 14.77 3.46 17.79
N GLY A 77 14.62 4.35 16.82
CA GLY A 77 14.34 5.76 17.03
C GLY A 77 12.99 5.99 17.73
N VAL A 78 11.93 5.31 17.31
CA VAL A 78 10.60 5.35 17.97
C VAL A 78 10.68 4.89 19.43
N LEU A 79 11.33 3.76 19.69
CA LEU A 79 11.52 3.24 21.04
C LEU A 79 12.31 4.22 21.93
N THR A 80 13.36 4.82 21.37
CA THR A 80 14.14 5.86 22.06
C THR A 80 13.26 7.06 22.44
N MET A 81 12.44 7.53 21.50
CA MET A 81 11.52 8.65 21.76
C MET A 81 10.46 8.29 22.81
N ILE A 82 9.92 7.08 22.78
CA ILE A 82 8.97 6.59 23.81
C ILE A 82 9.64 6.59 25.19
N ILE A 83 10.89 6.12 25.31
CA ILE A 83 11.64 6.12 26.58
C ILE A 83 11.83 7.55 27.08
N LEU A 84 12.20 8.51 26.21
CA LEU A 84 12.38 9.91 26.58
C LEU A 84 11.07 10.55 27.06
N VAL A 85 9.95 10.28 26.36
CA VAL A 85 8.62 10.75 26.76
C VAL A 85 8.21 10.13 28.09
N THR A 86 8.40 8.83 28.28
CA THR A 86 8.09 8.13 29.54
C THR A 86 8.89 8.73 30.71
N LYS A 87 10.19 8.98 30.52
CA LYS A 87 11.01 9.68 31.55
C LYS A 87 10.45 11.07 31.87
N SER A 88 9.96 11.82 30.87
CA SER A 88 9.36 13.13 31.10
C SER A 88 8.03 13.04 31.87
N VAL A 89 7.20 12.05 31.54
CA VAL A 89 5.94 11.77 32.25
C VAL A 89 6.20 11.36 33.69
N LEU A 90 7.20 10.52 33.94
CA LEU A 90 7.59 10.12 35.32
C LEU A 90 8.06 11.33 36.13
N ARG A 91 8.88 12.22 35.55
CA ARG A 91 9.29 13.48 36.21
C ARG A 91 8.07 14.35 36.56
N LEU A 92 7.13 14.49 35.62
CA LEU A 92 5.89 15.21 35.86
C LEU A 92 5.05 14.56 36.99
N HIS A 93 5.03 13.23 37.05
CA HIS A 93 4.33 12.51 38.11
C HIS A 93 4.97 12.77 39.49
N MET A 94 6.31 12.76 39.59
CA MET A 94 7.02 13.12 40.81
C MET A 94 6.74 14.56 41.25
N LEU A 95 6.71 15.50 40.29
CA LEU A 95 6.35 16.88 40.52
C LEU A 95 4.93 17.02 41.10
N LYS A 96 3.96 16.28 40.54
CA LYS A 96 2.57 16.26 41.06
C LYS A 96 2.50 15.79 42.50
N LYS A 97 3.30 14.78 42.89
CA LYS A 97 3.34 14.27 44.26
C LYS A 97 3.93 15.26 45.28
N SER A 98 4.86 16.11 44.83
CA SER A 98 5.55 17.09 45.69
C SER A 98 4.85 18.46 45.76
N ALA A 99 3.82 18.69 44.91
CA ALA A 99 3.10 19.95 44.87
C ALA A 99 2.11 20.06 46.02
N LEU A 100 2.05 21.24 46.61
CA LEU A 100 1.17 21.55 47.75
C LEU A 100 -0.01 22.39 47.27
N SER A 101 -1.17 22.22 47.88
CA SER A 101 -2.31 23.08 47.63
C SER A 101 -1.96 24.54 47.91
N LEU A 102 -2.33 25.45 46.99
CA LEU A 102 -2.01 26.88 47.15
C LEU A 102 -2.68 27.44 48.43
N GLN A 103 -1.89 27.91 49.37
CA GLN A 103 -2.38 28.45 50.65
C GLN A 103 -2.53 30.00 50.62
N ASN A 104 -1.81 30.71 49.72
CA ASN A 104 -1.83 32.17 49.69
C ASN A 104 -3.22 32.68 49.30
N VAL A 105 -3.85 33.42 50.22
CA VAL A 105 -5.24 33.94 50.05
C VAL A 105 -5.33 35.00 48.95
N GLU A 106 -4.30 35.83 48.79
CA GLU A 106 -4.30 36.90 47.80
C GLU A 106 -4.21 36.29 46.38
N VAL A 107 -3.30 35.34 46.17
CA VAL A 107 -3.17 34.66 44.87
C VAL A 107 -4.43 33.88 44.55
N ARG A 108 -5.08 33.27 45.53
CA ARG A 108 -6.39 32.62 45.32
C ARG A 108 -7.47 33.64 44.90
N LYS A 109 -7.54 34.80 45.49
CA LYS A 109 -8.49 35.84 45.10
C LYS A 109 -8.26 36.28 43.62
N ILE A 110 -7.00 36.49 43.24
CA ILE A 110 -6.64 36.85 41.86
C ILE A 110 -7.07 35.70 40.90
N TYR A 111 -6.81 34.45 41.26
CA TYR A 111 -7.17 33.30 40.49
C TYR A 111 -8.68 33.18 40.26
N TYR A 112 -9.49 33.28 41.30
CA TYR A 112 -10.96 33.27 41.16
C TYR A 112 -11.48 34.45 40.35
N SER A 113 -10.91 35.65 40.52
CA SER A 113 -11.23 36.79 39.68
C SER A 113 -10.94 36.52 38.20
N CYS A 114 -9.83 35.86 37.86
CA CYS A 114 -9.51 35.44 36.47
C CYS A 114 -10.49 34.42 35.93
N LEU A 115 -10.94 33.43 36.75
CA LEU A 115 -11.97 32.48 36.33
C LEU A 115 -13.29 33.14 35.99
N ASP A 116 -13.74 34.07 36.85
CA ASP A 116 -14.98 34.83 36.64
C ASP A 116 -14.88 35.72 35.38
N GLU A 117 -13.76 36.42 35.20
CA GLU A 117 -13.48 37.25 34.01
C GLU A 117 -13.51 36.45 32.71
N MET A 118 -13.05 35.18 32.73
CA MET A 118 -13.06 34.29 31.60
C MET A 118 -14.38 33.51 31.43
N ASN A 119 -15.35 33.65 32.33
CA ASN A 119 -16.59 32.87 32.39
C ASN A 119 -16.34 31.35 32.46
N LEU A 120 -15.34 30.94 33.22
CA LEU A 120 -15.00 29.52 33.41
C LEU A 120 -15.76 28.97 34.63
N LYS A 121 -16.80 28.17 34.39
CA LYS A 121 -17.66 27.59 35.45
C LYS A 121 -17.01 26.45 36.26
N LYS A 122 -15.89 25.91 35.79
CA LYS A 122 -15.23 24.77 36.43
C LYS A 122 -14.09 25.24 37.31
N ASP A 123 -14.15 24.90 38.59
CA ASP A 123 -13.03 25.10 39.52
C ASP A 123 -11.89 24.15 39.12
N ILE A 124 -10.72 24.70 38.76
CA ILE A 124 -9.53 23.97 38.38
C ILE A 124 -8.58 23.98 39.59
N PRO A 125 -8.21 22.81 40.16
CA PRO A 125 -7.30 22.79 41.27
C PRO A 125 -5.98 23.48 40.96
N ILE A 126 -5.54 24.38 41.89
CA ILE A 126 -4.27 25.09 41.78
C ILE A 126 -3.33 24.66 42.89
N TYR A 127 -2.10 24.35 42.50
CA TYR A 127 -1.05 23.88 43.40
C TYR A 127 0.18 24.79 43.31
N SER A 128 0.97 24.85 44.37
CA SER A 128 2.26 25.53 44.39
C SER A 128 3.40 24.51 44.41
N THR A 129 4.50 24.81 43.73
CA THR A 129 5.68 23.94 43.65
C THR A 129 6.96 24.74 43.50
N ALA A 130 8.06 24.27 44.10
CA ALA A 130 9.38 24.87 43.95
C ALA A 130 10.14 24.36 42.69
N PHE A 131 9.66 23.30 42.05
CA PHE A 131 10.39 22.59 41.01
C PHE A 131 10.08 23.09 39.58
N LEU A 132 9.16 24.03 39.44
CA LEU A 132 8.84 24.66 38.18
C LEU A 132 9.41 26.07 38.08
N LYS A 133 9.66 26.51 36.86
CA LYS A 133 10.10 27.87 36.56
C LYS A 133 8.99 28.73 35.96
N SER A 134 8.02 28.08 35.31
CA SER A 134 6.84 28.70 34.71
C SER A 134 5.57 28.03 35.20
N PRO A 135 4.45 28.74 35.28
CA PRO A 135 3.16 28.12 35.45
C PRO A 135 2.92 27.09 34.34
N ILE A 136 2.20 26.02 34.65
CA ILE A 136 1.78 25.04 33.67
C ILE A 136 0.40 24.48 34.01
N ILE A 137 -0.37 24.14 32.97
CA ILE A 137 -1.58 23.35 33.12
C ILE A 137 -1.32 21.93 32.64
N VAL A 138 -1.68 20.96 33.46
CA VAL A 138 -1.46 19.54 33.17
C VAL A 138 -2.72 18.74 33.44
N GLY A 139 -2.99 17.75 32.58
CA GLY A 139 -4.09 16.80 32.68
C GLY A 139 -5.14 17.00 31.59
N ILE A 140 -5.65 15.90 31.01
CA ILE A 140 -6.73 15.90 30.02
C ILE A 140 -8.08 15.87 30.72
N TRP A 141 -8.30 14.88 31.57
CA TRP A 141 -9.58 14.62 32.21
C TRP A 141 -9.77 15.44 33.50
N LYS A 142 -8.68 15.61 34.26
CA LYS A 142 -8.63 16.38 35.51
C LYS A 142 -7.50 17.40 35.41
N PRO A 143 -7.70 18.53 34.71
CA PRO A 143 -6.69 19.56 34.58
C PRO A 143 -6.39 20.20 35.94
N CYS A 144 -5.11 20.45 36.18
CA CYS A 144 -4.62 21.13 37.38
C CYS A 144 -3.59 22.19 36.96
N ILE A 145 -3.56 23.31 37.68
CA ILE A 145 -2.58 24.39 37.47
C ILE A 145 -1.48 24.21 38.52
N TYR A 146 -0.22 24.27 38.10
CA TYR A 146 0.94 24.28 38.96
C TYR A 146 1.64 25.61 38.85
N LEU A 147 1.70 26.36 39.98
CA LEU A 147 2.29 27.69 40.06
C LEU A 147 3.65 27.60 40.80
N PRO A 148 4.74 28.10 40.20
CA PRO A 148 6.03 28.19 40.91
C PRO A 148 5.96 29.11 42.13
N ILE A 149 6.57 28.69 43.26
CA ILE A 149 6.53 29.45 44.51
C ILE A 149 7.21 30.83 44.38
N HIS A 150 8.30 30.93 43.61
CA HIS A 150 9.02 32.18 43.42
C HIS A 150 8.18 33.22 42.64
N LEU A 151 7.17 32.83 41.86
CA LEU A 151 6.28 33.77 41.22
C LEU A 151 5.37 34.48 42.24
N ILE A 152 5.07 33.82 43.36
CA ILE A 152 4.23 34.37 44.42
C ILE A 152 4.98 35.45 45.20
N SER A 153 6.32 35.29 45.36
CA SER A 153 7.15 36.24 46.07
C SER A 153 7.72 37.38 45.23
N ASP A 154 7.96 37.13 43.93
CA ASP A 154 8.77 38.02 43.10
C ASP A 154 7.98 38.93 42.20
N TYR A 155 6.66 38.73 42.07
CA TYR A 155 5.80 39.47 41.15
C TYR A 155 4.66 40.16 41.87
N ASN A 156 4.26 41.29 41.31
CA ASN A 156 3.10 42.05 41.79
C ASN A 156 1.77 41.36 41.39
N THR A 157 0.67 41.82 41.96
CA THR A 157 -0.66 41.27 41.74
C THR A 157 -1.12 41.36 40.31
N SER A 158 -0.73 42.40 39.56
CA SER A 158 -1.06 42.60 38.14
C SER A 158 -0.32 41.58 37.26
N ASP A 159 0.98 41.37 37.48
CA ASP A 159 1.78 40.41 36.74
C ASP A 159 1.26 38.98 36.93
N LEU A 160 0.94 38.61 38.18
CA LEU A 160 0.33 37.32 38.47
C LEU A 160 -1.01 37.12 37.77
N ARG A 161 -1.84 38.16 37.73
CA ARG A 161 -3.12 38.14 36.99
C ARG A 161 -2.88 37.89 35.49
N TYR A 162 -1.94 38.58 34.86
CA TYR A 162 -1.63 38.40 33.45
C TYR A 162 -1.13 36.99 33.14
N MET A 163 -0.26 36.44 33.98
CA MET A 163 0.23 35.06 33.83
C MET A 163 -0.90 34.02 33.99
N LEU A 164 -1.78 34.22 34.97
CA LEU A 164 -2.91 33.31 35.20
C LEU A 164 -3.92 33.37 34.06
N LEU A 165 -4.21 34.54 33.53
CA LEU A 165 -5.06 34.69 32.35
C LEU A 165 -4.48 33.97 31.13
N HIS A 166 -3.17 34.06 30.93
CA HIS A 166 -2.50 33.37 29.85
C HIS A 166 -2.62 31.85 29.99
N GLU A 167 -2.32 31.30 31.17
CA GLU A 167 -2.44 29.86 31.43
C GLU A 167 -3.88 29.35 31.30
N LEU A 168 -4.85 30.14 31.75
CA LEU A 168 -6.27 29.78 31.60
C LEU A 168 -6.74 29.79 30.14
N GLN A 169 -6.10 30.58 29.25
CA GLN A 169 -6.38 30.49 27.81
C GLN A 169 -5.95 29.14 27.23
N HIS A 170 -4.80 28.58 27.63
CA HIS A 170 -4.39 27.22 27.26
C HIS A 170 -5.43 26.18 27.67
N TYR A 171 -6.04 26.33 28.85
CA TYR A 171 -7.14 25.48 29.28
C TYR A 171 -8.37 25.62 28.39
N LYS A 172 -8.79 26.87 28.08
CA LYS A 172 -9.94 27.18 27.26
C LYS A 172 -9.80 26.61 25.84
N TYR A 173 -8.61 26.64 25.27
CA TYR A 173 -8.29 26.09 23.95
C TYR A 173 -8.02 24.58 23.95
N ARG A 174 -8.04 23.95 25.13
CA ARG A 174 -7.72 22.51 25.28
C ARG A 174 -6.34 22.12 24.73
N ASP A 175 -5.36 23.00 24.89
CA ASP A 175 -4.00 22.83 24.37
C ASP A 175 -3.31 21.56 24.88
N ASN A 176 -3.75 21.06 26.04
CA ASN A 176 -3.30 19.78 26.55
C ASN A 176 -3.55 18.62 25.57
N ILE A 177 -4.74 18.58 24.92
CA ILE A 177 -5.08 17.55 23.92
C ILE A 177 -4.16 17.69 22.71
N THR A 178 -4.02 18.92 22.19
CA THR A 178 -3.13 19.23 21.07
C THR A 178 -1.68 18.79 21.37
N ASN A 179 -1.19 19.03 22.59
CA ASN A 179 0.14 18.59 23.01
C ASN A 179 0.35 17.09 22.91
N TYR A 180 -0.63 16.26 23.28
CA TYR A 180 -0.53 14.81 23.14
C TYR A 180 -0.44 14.37 21.68
N PHE A 181 -1.24 14.97 20.80
CA PHE A 181 -1.14 14.72 19.36
C PHE A 181 0.24 15.13 18.79
N MET A 182 0.75 16.28 19.22
CA MET A 182 2.08 16.73 18.80
C MET A 182 3.20 15.80 19.28
N ILE A 183 3.08 15.25 20.50
CA ILE A 183 4.02 14.27 21.02
C ILE A 183 3.96 12.99 20.19
N LEU A 184 2.75 12.49 19.87
CA LEU A 184 2.56 11.30 19.05
C LEU A 184 3.18 11.48 17.65
N ILE A 185 2.89 12.59 16.98
CA ILE A 185 3.48 12.92 15.68
C ILE A 185 5.01 12.98 15.78
N ARG A 186 5.54 13.59 16.83
CA ARG A 186 6.99 13.69 17.07
C ARG A 186 7.65 12.34 17.29
N ILE A 187 6.98 11.38 17.95
CA ILE A 187 7.48 10.02 18.14
C ILE A 187 7.57 9.29 16.81
N ILE A 188 6.52 9.38 15.97
CA ILE A 188 6.45 8.67 14.69
C ILE A 188 7.43 9.26 13.67
N TYR A 189 7.50 10.60 13.60
CA TYR A 189 8.29 11.36 12.62
C TYR A 189 9.57 11.96 13.22
N TRP A 190 10.17 11.31 14.20
CA TRP A 190 11.35 11.79 14.93
C TRP A 190 12.51 12.20 14.01
N PHE A 191 12.64 11.56 12.85
CA PHE A 191 13.71 11.75 11.86
C PHE A 191 13.38 12.82 10.81
N ASN A 192 12.14 13.31 10.73
CA ASN A 192 11.71 14.23 9.67
C ASN A 192 11.87 15.70 10.12
N PRO A 193 12.86 16.45 9.59
CA PRO A 193 13.12 17.83 10.02
C PRO A 193 11.97 18.77 9.68
N ILE A 194 11.22 18.53 8.59
CA ILE A 194 10.10 19.37 8.18
C ILE A 194 8.98 19.29 9.21
N VAL A 195 8.65 18.07 9.64
CA VAL A 195 7.64 17.85 10.69
C VAL A 195 8.08 18.48 12.01
N LEU A 196 9.34 18.32 12.39
CA LEU A 196 9.87 18.93 13.64
C LEU A 196 9.80 20.47 13.60
N VAL A 197 10.11 21.09 12.46
CA VAL A 197 9.96 22.53 12.28
C VAL A 197 8.49 22.95 12.31
N ALA A 198 7.59 22.23 11.62
CA ALA A 198 6.17 22.49 11.64
C ALA A 198 5.57 22.40 13.05
N LEU A 199 5.91 21.38 13.83
CA LEU A 199 5.49 21.25 15.23
C LEU A 199 6.00 22.40 16.09
N LYS A 200 7.22 22.88 15.85
CA LYS A 200 7.79 24.02 16.56
C LYS A 200 7.05 25.33 16.23
N GLU A 201 6.75 25.59 14.95
CA GLU A 201 5.99 26.78 14.55
C GLU A 201 4.55 26.70 15.08
N MET A 202 3.91 25.52 15.07
CA MET A 202 2.58 25.31 15.66
C MET A 202 2.55 25.63 17.16
N CYS A 203 3.58 25.27 17.95
CA CYS A 203 3.72 25.71 19.33
C CYS A 203 3.79 27.22 19.45
N HIS A 204 4.50 27.86 18.53
CA HIS A 204 4.64 29.32 18.49
C HIS A 204 3.34 30.06 18.24
N ASP A 205 2.62 29.63 17.19
CA ASP A 205 1.35 30.23 16.79
C ASP A 205 0.32 30.09 17.92
N ARG A 206 0.38 28.99 18.66
CA ARG A 206 -0.46 28.76 19.83
C ARG A 206 -0.18 29.78 20.95
N GLU A 207 1.10 30.05 21.26
CA GLU A 207 1.46 31.09 22.26
C GLU A 207 0.95 32.47 21.83
N ILE A 208 1.12 32.81 20.55
CA ILE A 208 0.60 34.08 19.98
C ILE A 208 -0.94 34.14 20.05
N ALA A 209 -1.63 33.02 19.82
CA ALA A 209 -3.08 32.96 19.92
C ALA A 209 -3.56 33.15 21.38
N CYS A 210 -2.85 32.56 22.36
CA CYS A 210 -3.12 32.78 23.78
C CYS A 210 -2.90 34.28 24.17
N ASP A 211 -1.75 34.85 23.78
CA ASP A 211 -1.48 36.29 24.00
C ASP A 211 -2.57 37.16 23.41
N SER A 212 -2.93 36.94 22.15
CA SER A 212 -3.99 37.71 21.47
C SER A 212 -5.34 37.58 22.16
N SER A 213 -5.61 36.45 22.81
CA SER A 213 -6.87 36.21 23.53
C SER A 213 -6.87 36.90 24.90
N VAL A 214 -5.73 36.98 25.55
CA VAL A 214 -5.56 37.81 26.75
C VAL A 214 -5.73 39.27 26.42
N LEU A 215 -5.08 39.79 25.37
CA LEU A 215 -5.19 41.19 24.94
C LEU A 215 -6.64 41.61 24.62
N LYS A 216 -7.47 40.73 24.10
CA LYS A 216 -8.91 41.00 23.91
C LYS A 216 -9.67 41.26 25.19
N MET A 217 -9.18 40.78 26.33
CA MET A 217 -9.83 40.94 27.64
C MET A 217 -9.28 42.17 28.38
N LEU A 218 -8.09 42.63 27.98
CA LEU A 218 -7.42 43.77 28.60
C LEU A 218 -7.83 45.10 27.94
N GLU A 219 -7.73 46.17 28.72
CA GLU A 219 -7.80 47.54 28.15
C GLU A 219 -6.49 47.87 27.43
N TYR A 220 -6.57 48.73 26.39
CA TYR A 220 -5.40 49.10 25.57
C TYR A 220 -4.20 49.60 26.40
N LYS A 221 -4.48 50.34 27.50
CA LYS A 221 -3.44 50.82 28.43
C LYS A 221 -2.63 49.71 29.12
N ASP A 222 -3.23 48.51 29.25
CA ASP A 222 -2.61 47.36 29.92
C ASP A 222 -1.77 46.48 28.98
N TYR A 223 -1.83 46.71 27.65
CA TYR A 223 -1.05 45.92 26.67
C TYR A 223 0.46 46.03 26.92
N ILE A 224 0.93 47.28 27.24
CA ILE A 224 2.35 47.51 27.56
C ILE A 224 2.75 46.77 28.84
N ASN A 225 1.90 46.83 29.86
CA ASN A 225 2.13 46.14 31.13
C ASN A 225 2.20 44.61 30.94
N TYR A 226 1.28 44.04 30.15
CA TYR A 226 1.30 42.62 29.78
C TYR A 226 2.60 42.22 29.03
N GLY A 227 3.03 43.02 28.06
CA GLY A 227 4.28 42.83 27.34
C GLY A 227 5.51 42.87 28.24
N ASN A 228 5.57 43.85 29.16
CA ASN A 228 6.65 43.99 30.14
C ASN A 228 6.69 42.77 31.12
N THR A 229 5.53 42.31 31.58
CA THR A 229 5.44 41.10 32.41
C THR A 229 6.05 39.89 31.69
N LEU A 230 5.76 39.74 30.39
CA LEU A 230 6.29 38.66 29.58
C LEU A 230 7.82 38.75 29.40
N ILE A 231 8.36 39.97 29.19
CA ILE A 231 9.81 40.20 29.06
C ILE A 231 10.51 39.87 30.40
N ASN A 232 10.05 40.42 31.50
CA ASN A 232 10.62 40.19 32.83
C ASN A 232 10.61 38.73 33.21
N PHE A 233 9.54 38.01 32.85
CA PHE A 233 9.42 36.58 33.06
C PHE A 233 10.41 35.81 32.21
N ALA A 234 10.55 36.14 30.95
CA ALA A 234 11.49 35.49 30.01
C ALA A 234 12.95 35.70 30.42
N GLU A 235 13.32 36.88 30.91
CA GLU A 235 14.65 37.19 31.40
C GLU A 235 15.03 36.32 32.60
N LYS A 236 14.15 36.21 33.57
CA LYS A 236 14.36 35.37 34.76
C LYS A 236 14.52 33.89 34.44
N ILE A 237 13.80 33.36 33.41
CA ILE A 237 13.91 31.95 32.97
C ILE A 237 15.19 31.70 32.20
N SER A 238 15.65 32.64 31.37
CA SER A 238 16.82 32.47 30.49
C SER A 238 18.14 32.34 31.22
N THR A 239 18.23 32.84 32.44
CA THR A 239 19.45 32.79 33.26
C THR A 239 19.76 31.41 33.88
N THR A 240 18.95 30.39 33.64
CA THR A 240 19.12 29.06 34.24
C THR A 240 19.05 27.93 33.20
N PRO A 241 20.10 27.07 33.06
CA PRO A 241 20.13 26.00 32.07
C PRO A 241 19.27 24.80 32.53
N PHE A 242 18.05 24.65 31.96
CA PHE A 242 17.33 23.39 32.06
C PHE A 242 16.78 22.96 30.66
N PRO A 243 17.21 21.81 30.14
CA PRO A 243 17.02 21.50 28.71
C PRO A 243 15.65 20.92 28.30
N PHE A 244 14.68 20.68 29.20
CA PHE A 244 13.52 19.83 28.86
C PHE A 244 12.13 20.34 29.28
N VAL A 245 11.97 21.61 29.65
CA VAL A 245 10.64 22.15 29.94
C VAL A 245 10.22 23.09 28.80
N ALA A 246 9.29 22.61 27.97
CA ALA A 246 8.56 23.48 27.03
C ALA A 246 7.53 24.30 27.81
N GLY A 247 8.04 25.24 28.60
CA GLY A 247 7.26 26.32 29.19
C GLY A 247 7.72 27.63 28.56
N LEU A 248 7.13 28.75 28.91
CA LEU A 248 7.35 30.13 28.43
C LEU A 248 8.80 30.58 28.13
N GLY A 249 9.83 29.75 28.46
CA GLY A 249 11.24 29.93 28.13
C GLY A 249 11.59 29.65 26.67
N GLY A 250 10.85 30.22 25.72
CA GLY A 250 11.18 30.16 24.30
C GLY A 250 12.49 30.88 23.99
N ASN A 251 13.18 30.42 22.93
CA ASN A 251 14.34 31.08 22.35
C ASN A 251 14.05 32.59 22.20
N MET A 252 15.02 33.50 22.47
CA MET A 252 14.85 34.97 22.37
C MET A 252 14.13 35.45 21.10
N LYS A 253 14.30 34.70 20.01
CA LYS A 253 13.59 34.95 18.74
C LYS A 253 12.05 34.73 18.88
N GLN A 254 11.62 33.82 19.71
CA GLN A 254 10.21 33.49 19.93
C GLN A 254 9.56 34.56 20.80
N ILE A 255 10.24 34.97 21.86
CA ILE A 255 9.78 36.06 22.73
C ILE A 255 9.66 37.37 21.96
N LYS A 256 10.68 37.69 21.12
CA LYS A 256 10.63 38.83 20.22
C LYS A 256 9.37 38.82 19.31
N ARG A 257 9.03 37.66 18.72
CA ARG A 257 7.80 37.54 17.91
C ARG A 257 6.54 37.78 18.73
N ARG A 258 6.43 37.23 19.93
CA ARG A 258 5.29 37.48 20.85
C ARG A 258 5.16 38.97 21.18
N ILE A 259 6.26 39.63 21.60
CA ILE A 259 6.27 41.06 21.92
C ILE A 259 5.90 41.92 20.73
N LEU A 260 6.41 41.63 19.53
CA LEU A 260 6.02 42.33 18.31
C LEU A 260 4.52 42.17 18.01
N ASN A 261 3.97 40.97 18.22
CA ASN A 261 2.53 40.74 18.05
C ASN A 261 1.69 41.49 19.10
N ILE A 262 2.15 41.60 20.36
CA ILE A 262 1.48 42.37 21.40
C ILE A 262 1.49 43.86 21.06
N ALA A 263 2.64 44.37 20.63
CA ALA A 263 2.80 45.81 20.28
C ALA A 263 2.00 46.22 19.05
N SER A 264 1.80 45.31 18.10
CA SER A 264 1.03 45.54 16.87
C SER A 264 -0.38 44.94 16.91
N TYR A 265 -0.86 44.58 18.11
CA TYR A 265 -2.14 43.88 18.22
C TYR A 265 -3.31 44.82 17.86
N GLU A 266 -4.10 44.39 16.91
CA GLU A 266 -5.39 44.97 16.53
C GLU A 266 -6.46 43.88 16.55
N ASN A 267 -7.67 44.24 16.96
CA ASN A 267 -8.76 43.26 16.90
C ASN A 267 -8.99 42.80 15.47
N PRO A 268 -8.95 41.47 15.22
CA PRO A 268 -9.05 40.95 13.86
C PRO A 268 -10.41 41.28 13.24
N THR A 269 -10.37 41.96 12.11
CA THR A 269 -11.54 42.29 11.31
C THR A 269 -12.21 40.98 10.80
N TYR A 270 -13.53 41.02 10.63
CA TYR A 270 -14.30 39.89 10.09
C TYR A 270 -13.69 39.31 8.81
N TRP A 271 -13.21 40.15 7.89
CA TRP A 271 -12.54 39.74 6.66
C TRP A 271 -11.22 39.01 6.88
N LYS A 272 -10.43 39.32 7.92
CA LYS A 272 -9.20 38.57 8.26
C LYS A 272 -9.55 37.16 8.71
N ARG A 273 -10.67 36.97 9.43
CA ARG A 273 -11.14 35.61 9.86
C ARG A 273 -11.61 34.76 8.68
N ILE A 274 -12.37 35.36 7.75
CA ILE A 274 -12.83 34.65 6.54
C ILE A 274 -11.65 34.24 5.68
N LYS A 275 -10.67 35.10 5.44
CA LYS A 275 -9.45 34.74 4.69
C LYS A 275 -8.72 33.55 5.32
N GLY A 276 -8.60 33.51 6.65
CA GLY A 276 -8.01 32.37 7.36
C GLY A 276 -8.79 31.08 7.17
N LEU A 277 -10.13 31.13 7.22
CA LEU A 277 -10.99 29.99 6.99
C LEU A 277 -10.88 29.49 5.54
N ILE A 278 -10.89 30.39 4.56
CA ILE A 278 -10.72 30.03 3.14
C ILE A 278 -9.37 29.38 2.91
N ALA A 279 -8.28 29.94 3.46
CA ALA A 279 -6.94 29.36 3.35
C ALA A 279 -6.89 27.94 3.95
N PHE A 280 -7.51 27.72 5.12
CA PHE A 280 -7.62 26.42 5.75
C PHE A 280 -8.39 25.42 4.88
N LEU A 281 -9.55 25.81 4.35
CA LEU A 281 -10.37 24.95 3.47
C LEU A 281 -9.63 24.62 2.17
N MET A 282 -8.96 25.60 1.55
CA MET A 282 -8.16 25.36 0.34
C MET A 282 -7.03 24.36 0.61
N THR A 283 -6.33 24.48 1.73
CA THR A 283 -5.27 23.54 2.12
C THR A 283 -5.84 22.15 2.37
N ALA A 284 -6.99 22.06 3.05
CA ALA A 284 -7.67 20.79 3.29
C ALA A 284 -8.12 20.12 1.98
N ILE A 285 -8.73 20.88 1.05
CA ILE A 285 -9.13 20.38 -0.27
C ILE A 285 -7.91 19.88 -1.05
N LEU A 286 -6.78 20.60 -1.02
CA LEU A 286 -5.55 20.18 -1.68
C LEU A 286 -5.01 18.88 -1.11
N LEU A 287 -4.97 18.73 0.22
CA LEU A 287 -4.48 17.51 0.88
C LEU A 287 -5.39 16.31 0.62
N PHE A 288 -6.71 16.49 0.72
CA PHE A 288 -7.68 15.43 0.44
C PHE A 288 -7.81 15.13 -1.05
N GLY A 289 -7.73 16.15 -1.91
CA GLY A 289 -7.80 16.00 -3.38
C GLY A 289 -6.58 15.29 -3.98
N CYS A 290 -5.40 15.38 -3.35
CA CYS A 290 -4.22 14.62 -3.75
C CYS A 290 -4.19 13.18 -3.18
N SER A 291 -5.09 12.85 -2.25
CA SER A 291 -5.17 11.52 -1.65
C SER A 291 -5.46 10.39 -2.66
N PRO A 292 -6.37 10.54 -3.64
CA PRO A 292 -6.60 9.52 -4.66
C PRO A 292 -5.38 9.23 -5.55
N MET A 293 -4.53 10.23 -5.81
CA MET A 293 -3.29 10.02 -6.58
C MET A 293 -2.28 9.10 -5.87
N LEU A 294 -2.38 8.94 -4.56
CA LEU A 294 -1.53 8.05 -3.77
C LEU A 294 -2.12 6.63 -3.67
N SER A 295 -3.40 6.44 -3.99
CA SER A 295 -4.08 5.13 -3.97
C SER A 295 -4.05 4.40 -5.32
N THR A 296 -3.56 5.03 -6.39
CA THR A 296 -3.47 4.41 -7.72
C THR A 296 -2.56 3.19 -7.77
N TYR A 297 -1.61 3.05 -6.85
CA TYR A 297 -0.80 1.83 -6.73
C TYR A 297 -1.57 0.60 -6.22
N ALA A 298 -2.71 0.77 -5.55
CA ALA A 298 -3.54 -0.35 -5.09
C ALA A 298 -4.58 -0.79 -6.14
N SER A 299 -4.85 0.03 -7.16
CA SER A 299 -5.80 -0.29 -8.23
C SER A 299 -5.18 -1.04 -9.41
N GLU A 300 -3.84 -1.17 -9.47
CA GLU A 300 -3.14 -1.94 -10.51
C GLU A 300 -3.34 -3.45 -10.39
N GLU A 301 -3.75 -3.93 -9.20
CA GLU A 301 -3.93 -5.37 -8.95
C GLU A 301 -5.31 -5.90 -9.33
N CYS A 302 -6.30 -5.04 -9.62
CA CYS A 302 -7.66 -5.46 -9.94
C CYS A 302 -8.14 -4.83 -11.25
N TYR A 303 -8.60 -5.67 -12.16
CA TYR A 303 -9.19 -5.21 -13.43
C TYR A 303 -10.64 -4.75 -13.22
N THR A 304 -10.94 -3.53 -13.63
CA THR A 304 -12.32 -3.01 -13.59
C THR A 304 -13.03 -3.42 -14.88
N TRP A 305 -13.75 -4.53 -14.83
CA TRP A 305 -14.48 -5.07 -15.97
C TRP A 305 -15.85 -4.43 -16.11
N ASP A 306 -16.16 -3.88 -17.30
CA ASP A 306 -17.51 -3.38 -17.58
C ASP A 306 -18.45 -4.54 -17.91
N THR A 307 -19.31 -4.85 -16.97
CA THR A 307 -20.31 -5.93 -17.07
C THR A 307 -21.66 -5.48 -17.60
N SER A 308 -21.86 -4.18 -17.83
CA SER A 308 -23.19 -3.58 -18.08
C SER A 308 -23.86 -4.08 -19.39
N SER A 309 -23.06 -4.49 -20.39
CA SER A 309 -23.53 -4.98 -21.68
C SER A 309 -23.28 -6.47 -21.92
N LYS A 310 -22.67 -7.17 -20.94
CA LYS A 310 -22.22 -8.56 -21.14
C LYS A 310 -23.18 -9.55 -20.50
N LYS A 311 -23.42 -10.67 -21.19
CA LYS A 311 -24.19 -11.80 -20.66
C LYS A 311 -23.25 -12.68 -19.85
N ILE A 312 -23.48 -12.77 -18.53
CA ILE A 312 -22.62 -13.48 -17.61
C ILE A 312 -23.42 -14.58 -16.90
N THR A 313 -22.89 -15.78 -16.88
CA THR A 313 -23.38 -16.92 -16.14
C THR A 313 -22.32 -17.31 -15.11
N LEU A 314 -22.64 -17.22 -13.83
CA LEU A 314 -21.77 -17.72 -12.76
C LEU A 314 -21.98 -19.22 -12.62
N VAL A 315 -20.88 -19.98 -12.66
CA VAL A 315 -20.88 -21.43 -12.55
C VAL A 315 -20.17 -21.87 -11.28
N ASP A 316 -20.70 -22.89 -10.61
CA ASP A 316 -20.05 -23.48 -9.45
C ASP A 316 -19.13 -24.64 -9.90
N LEU A 317 -17.84 -24.41 -9.88
CA LEU A 317 -16.80 -25.36 -10.21
C LEU A 317 -15.87 -25.60 -9.01
N SER A 318 -16.32 -25.30 -7.79
CA SER A 318 -15.52 -25.38 -6.57
C SER A 318 -14.85 -26.77 -6.36
N SER A 319 -15.52 -27.84 -6.78
CA SER A 319 -14.99 -29.20 -6.70
C SER A 319 -13.76 -29.47 -7.57
N TYR A 320 -13.55 -28.68 -8.63
CA TYR A 320 -12.36 -28.79 -9.50
C TYR A 320 -11.18 -27.97 -8.98
N PHE A 321 -11.44 -27.00 -8.10
CA PHE A 321 -10.45 -26.10 -7.52
C PHE A 321 -10.07 -26.45 -6.07
N ASP A 322 -10.39 -27.67 -5.60
CA ASP A 322 -10.08 -28.06 -4.22
C ASP A 322 -8.57 -27.97 -3.94
N GLY A 323 -8.23 -27.22 -2.89
CA GLY A 323 -6.82 -26.92 -2.53
C GLY A 323 -6.19 -25.74 -3.27
N TYR A 324 -6.88 -25.13 -4.25
CA TYR A 324 -6.39 -23.99 -5.03
C TYR A 324 -7.31 -22.76 -4.89
N LYS A 325 -6.68 -21.60 -4.83
CA LYS A 325 -7.35 -20.32 -5.05
C LYS A 325 -7.24 -19.99 -6.53
N GLY A 326 -8.36 -19.77 -7.22
CA GLY A 326 -8.28 -19.51 -8.65
C GLY A 326 -9.63 -19.24 -9.29
N SER A 327 -9.64 -19.18 -10.61
CA SER A 327 -10.84 -18.93 -11.42
C SER A 327 -10.77 -19.66 -12.75
N PHE A 328 -11.94 -19.87 -13.33
CA PHE A 328 -12.14 -20.31 -14.69
C PHE A 328 -13.03 -19.33 -15.43
N VAL A 329 -12.62 -18.90 -16.62
CA VAL A 329 -13.36 -18.02 -17.51
C VAL A 329 -13.51 -18.71 -18.85
N LEU A 330 -14.74 -18.83 -19.33
CA LEU A 330 -15.08 -19.37 -20.64
C LEU A 330 -16.01 -18.39 -21.38
N TYR A 331 -15.60 -17.94 -22.54
CA TYR A 331 -16.41 -17.13 -23.44
C TYR A 331 -16.87 -17.96 -24.64
N ASP A 332 -18.18 -18.16 -24.77
CA ASP A 332 -18.83 -18.77 -25.94
C ASP A 332 -19.12 -17.68 -26.97
N LEU A 333 -18.36 -17.69 -28.05
CA LEU A 333 -18.45 -16.67 -29.11
C LEU A 333 -19.84 -16.65 -29.76
N GLN A 334 -20.45 -17.79 -30.03
CA GLN A 334 -21.72 -17.89 -30.76
C GLN A 334 -22.91 -17.47 -29.92
N LYS A 335 -22.87 -17.76 -28.61
CA LYS A 335 -23.92 -17.38 -27.66
C LYS A 335 -23.69 -15.99 -27.05
N ASP A 336 -22.54 -15.37 -27.29
CA ASP A 336 -22.06 -14.15 -26.63
C ASP A 336 -22.26 -14.23 -25.11
N ASN A 337 -21.77 -15.32 -24.51
CA ASN A 337 -21.98 -15.62 -23.10
C ASN A 337 -20.67 -15.94 -22.38
N TRP A 338 -20.49 -15.33 -21.22
CA TRP A 338 -19.36 -15.53 -20.33
C TRP A 338 -19.76 -16.46 -19.19
N ASN A 339 -19.17 -17.65 -19.12
CA ASN A 339 -19.31 -18.56 -17.99
C ASN A 339 -18.11 -18.39 -17.08
N ILE A 340 -18.33 -17.99 -15.83
CA ILE A 340 -17.24 -17.61 -14.92
C ILE A 340 -17.41 -18.33 -13.58
N TYR A 341 -16.35 -18.99 -13.15
CA TYR A 341 -16.16 -19.43 -11.78
C TYR A 341 -15.29 -18.42 -11.03
N ASP A 342 -15.74 -17.97 -9.86
CA ASP A 342 -15.10 -16.97 -9.00
C ASP A 342 -14.72 -15.67 -9.74
N ILE A 343 -15.72 -14.84 -9.99
CA ILE A 343 -15.56 -13.56 -10.70
C ILE A 343 -14.59 -12.60 -9.98
N GLU A 344 -14.48 -12.69 -8.64
CA GLU A 344 -13.54 -11.85 -7.88
C GLU A 344 -12.10 -12.25 -8.21
N GLN A 345 -11.79 -13.55 -8.28
CA GLN A 345 -10.48 -14.03 -8.70
C GLN A 345 -10.24 -13.81 -10.20
N ALA A 346 -11.30 -13.89 -11.02
CA ALA A 346 -11.22 -13.67 -12.46
C ALA A 346 -10.81 -12.24 -12.84
N THR A 347 -10.97 -11.26 -11.95
CA THR A 347 -10.56 -9.86 -12.15
C THR A 347 -9.20 -9.51 -11.51
N ILE A 348 -8.62 -10.39 -10.71
CA ILE A 348 -7.31 -10.13 -10.09
C ILE A 348 -6.20 -10.33 -11.11
N ARG A 349 -5.33 -9.32 -11.24
CA ARG A 349 -4.16 -9.36 -12.11
C ARG A 349 -3.00 -10.08 -11.43
N ILE A 350 -2.47 -11.09 -12.10
CA ILE A 350 -1.41 -11.97 -11.64
C ILE A 350 -0.36 -12.08 -12.73
N SER A 351 0.87 -12.44 -12.41
CA SER A 351 1.94 -12.61 -13.40
C SER A 351 1.56 -13.67 -14.43
N PRO A 352 1.66 -13.36 -15.74
CA PRO A 352 1.22 -14.26 -16.81
C PRO A 352 2.12 -15.49 -16.99
N ASN A 353 3.35 -15.41 -16.56
CA ASN A 353 4.35 -16.44 -16.80
C ASN A 353 4.42 -16.83 -18.29
N SER A 354 4.58 -18.10 -18.61
CA SER A 354 4.74 -18.56 -20.00
C SER A 354 3.54 -18.31 -20.91
N THR A 355 2.39 -17.87 -20.41
CA THR A 355 1.26 -17.48 -21.29
C THR A 355 1.55 -16.19 -22.06
N TYR A 356 2.43 -15.33 -21.55
CA TYR A 356 2.88 -14.13 -22.25
C TYR A 356 3.64 -14.41 -23.55
N LYS A 357 4.28 -15.57 -23.68
CA LYS A 357 5.06 -15.99 -24.85
C LYS A 357 4.26 -15.96 -26.16
N ILE A 358 2.93 -16.05 -26.09
CA ILE A 358 2.04 -15.90 -27.28
C ILE A 358 2.24 -14.52 -27.90
N TYR A 359 2.20 -13.47 -27.08
CA TYR A 359 2.28 -12.09 -27.53
C TYR A 359 3.73 -11.67 -27.82
N ASP A 360 4.70 -12.19 -27.06
CA ASP A 360 6.12 -11.98 -27.32
C ASP A 360 6.53 -12.53 -28.70
N ALA A 361 6.05 -13.74 -29.05
CA ALA A 361 6.23 -14.29 -30.39
C ALA A 361 5.63 -13.39 -31.49
N LEU A 362 4.40 -12.90 -31.28
CA LEU A 362 3.72 -12.01 -32.21
C LEU A 362 4.48 -10.70 -32.44
N PHE A 363 4.97 -10.08 -31.36
CA PHE A 363 5.75 -8.85 -31.45
C PHE A 363 7.07 -9.06 -32.21
N ALA A 364 7.74 -10.20 -31.96
CA ALA A 364 8.97 -10.53 -32.66
C ALA A 364 8.75 -10.82 -34.16
N LEU A 365 7.59 -11.38 -34.53
CA LEU A 365 7.17 -11.56 -35.92
C LEU A 365 6.87 -10.20 -36.60
N GLU A 366 6.16 -9.28 -35.92
CA GLU A 366 5.85 -7.95 -36.45
C GLU A 366 7.12 -7.11 -36.70
N GLU A 367 8.12 -7.21 -35.84
CA GLU A 367 9.41 -6.53 -36.01
C GLU A 367 10.38 -7.28 -36.94
N ASN A 368 9.96 -8.39 -37.56
CA ASN A 368 10.78 -9.23 -38.42
C ASN A 368 12.07 -9.73 -37.73
N ILE A 369 12.07 -9.86 -36.40
CA ILE A 369 13.16 -10.48 -35.63
C ILE A 369 13.22 -11.97 -35.89
N ILE A 370 12.05 -12.57 -36.07
CA ILE A 370 11.81 -13.90 -36.60
C ILE A 370 10.75 -13.82 -37.69
N THR A 371 10.66 -14.82 -38.54
CA THR A 371 9.63 -14.94 -39.57
C THR A 371 9.01 -16.34 -39.55
N SER A 372 7.88 -16.55 -40.21
CA SER A 372 7.25 -17.86 -40.37
C SER A 372 8.22 -18.88 -40.99
N GLU A 373 9.09 -18.44 -41.92
CA GLU A 373 10.06 -19.30 -42.59
C GLU A 373 11.37 -19.48 -41.82
N ASN A 374 11.77 -18.49 -41.02
CA ASN A 374 13.02 -18.50 -40.28
C ASN A 374 12.86 -17.95 -38.85
N SER A 375 12.66 -18.84 -37.91
CA SER A 375 12.55 -18.53 -36.47
C SER A 375 13.66 -19.21 -35.64
N PHE A 376 14.76 -19.62 -36.30
CA PHE A 376 15.85 -20.35 -35.67
C PHE A 376 16.68 -19.44 -34.76
N ILE A 377 16.94 -19.93 -33.53
CA ILE A 377 17.91 -19.34 -32.59
C ILE A 377 18.74 -20.47 -32.01
N SER A 378 20.08 -20.34 -32.11
CA SER A 378 21.00 -21.32 -31.54
C SER A 378 20.98 -21.32 -30.03
N CYS A 379 21.07 -22.51 -29.42
CA CYS A 379 21.11 -22.69 -28.00
C CYS A 379 22.31 -21.94 -27.39
N PRO A 380 22.12 -21.13 -26.33
CA PRO A 380 23.23 -20.55 -25.59
C PRO A 380 24.13 -21.67 -25.02
N GLN A 381 25.46 -21.44 -24.94
CA GLN A 381 26.39 -22.39 -24.34
C GLN A 381 26.23 -22.45 -22.81
N GLN A 382 25.02 -22.80 -22.36
CA GLN A 382 24.62 -22.91 -20.96
C GLN A 382 23.81 -24.21 -20.80
N ASN A 383 24.03 -24.93 -19.70
CA ASN A 383 23.24 -26.12 -19.39
C ASN A 383 21.95 -25.71 -18.64
N TYR A 384 20.83 -26.07 -19.22
CA TYR A 384 19.52 -25.92 -18.59
C TYR A 384 19.07 -27.23 -17.94
N PRO A 385 18.20 -27.21 -16.93
CA PRO A 385 17.75 -28.40 -16.23
C PRO A 385 16.85 -29.31 -17.08
N PHE A 386 16.34 -28.83 -18.20
CA PHE A 386 15.45 -29.56 -19.11
C PHE A 386 16.21 -29.93 -20.40
N GLU A 387 16.16 -31.19 -20.80
CA GLU A 387 16.89 -31.69 -21.97
C GLU A 387 16.48 -30.95 -23.24
N SER A 388 15.15 -30.71 -23.45
CA SER A 388 14.60 -29.98 -24.58
C SER A 388 15.04 -28.51 -24.66
N TRP A 389 15.60 -27.94 -23.59
CA TRP A 389 16.12 -26.56 -23.58
C TRP A 389 17.60 -26.48 -23.99
N ASN A 390 18.30 -27.61 -24.09
CA ASN A 390 19.72 -27.68 -24.45
C ASN A 390 19.95 -27.91 -25.94
N GLU A 391 18.94 -27.63 -26.75
CA GLU A 391 18.94 -27.77 -28.21
C GLU A 391 18.63 -26.44 -28.89
N ASP A 392 19.04 -26.29 -30.16
CA ASP A 392 18.65 -25.17 -30.99
C ASP A 392 17.13 -25.13 -31.16
N GLN A 393 16.55 -23.94 -31.19
CA GLN A 393 15.10 -23.78 -31.18
C GLN A 393 14.58 -23.03 -32.41
N THR A 394 13.37 -23.40 -32.82
CA THR A 394 12.48 -22.60 -33.66
C THR A 394 11.33 -22.07 -32.82
N LEU A 395 10.51 -21.16 -33.34
CA LEU A 395 9.32 -20.67 -32.62
C LEU A 395 8.42 -21.82 -32.16
N PHE A 396 8.17 -22.80 -33.03
CA PHE A 396 7.28 -23.93 -32.74
C PHE A 396 7.84 -24.84 -31.63
N SER A 397 9.13 -25.21 -31.71
CA SER A 397 9.76 -26.06 -30.70
C SER A 397 9.89 -25.32 -29.36
N ALA A 398 10.24 -24.03 -29.39
CA ALA A 398 10.35 -23.19 -28.19
C ALA A 398 9.00 -22.95 -27.50
N MET A 399 7.92 -22.77 -28.29
CA MET A 399 6.56 -22.61 -27.76
C MET A 399 6.08 -23.92 -27.11
N ASN A 400 6.25 -25.06 -27.81
CA ASN A 400 5.85 -26.37 -27.33
C ASN A 400 6.57 -26.79 -26.05
N SER A 401 7.90 -26.60 -25.98
CA SER A 401 8.72 -26.91 -24.79
C SER A 401 8.85 -25.75 -23.82
N SER A 402 8.09 -24.68 -24.02
CA SER A 402 8.08 -23.48 -23.15
C SER A 402 9.47 -22.91 -22.87
N VAL A 403 10.39 -22.90 -23.87
CA VAL A 403 11.82 -22.58 -23.73
C VAL A 403 12.02 -21.11 -23.39
N THR A 404 12.23 -20.78 -22.12
CA THR A 404 12.28 -19.39 -21.63
C THR A 404 13.42 -18.58 -22.25
N TRP A 405 14.61 -19.15 -22.43
CA TRP A 405 15.74 -18.42 -23.00
C TRP A 405 15.51 -17.97 -24.45
N TYR A 406 14.69 -18.69 -25.21
CA TYR A 406 14.34 -18.29 -26.57
C TYR A 406 13.55 -16.97 -26.57
N PHE A 407 12.53 -16.86 -25.75
CA PHE A 407 11.70 -15.66 -25.62
C PHE A 407 12.47 -14.51 -24.98
N GLN A 408 13.34 -14.78 -24.00
CA GLN A 408 14.27 -13.77 -23.48
C GLN A 408 15.21 -13.21 -24.56
N ALA A 409 15.61 -14.04 -25.50
CA ALA A 409 16.41 -13.57 -26.65
C ALA A 409 15.59 -12.72 -27.64
N LEU A 410 14.30 -12.99 -27.79
CA LEU A 410 13.36 -12.14 -28.55
C LEU A 410 13.19 -10.80 -27.85
N ASP A 411 12.86 -10.80 -26.54
CA ASP A 411 12.74 -9.60 -25.70
C ASP A 411 13.99 -8.71 -25.80
N ALA A 412 15.18 -9.31 -25.74
CA ALA A 412 16.44 -8.59 -25.83
C ALA A 412 16.64 -7.90 -27.19
N LYS A 413 16.19 -8.55 -28.29
CA LYS A 413 16.26 -7.98 -29.65
C LYS A 413 15.18 -6.93 -29.89
N LEU A 414 13.96 -7.12 -29.36
CA LEU A 414 12.87 -6.14 -29.40
C LEU A 414 13.26 -4.84 -28.65
N GLY A 415 13.85 -5.01 -27.47
CA GLY A 415 14.20 -3.91 -26.60
C GLY A 415 12.99 -3.31 -25.86
N LYS A 416 13.27 -2.73 -24.69
CA LYS A 416 12.23 -2.25 -23.75
C LYS A 416 11.24 -1.24 -24.37
N SER A 417 11.71 -0.37 -25.27
CA SER A 417 10.85 0.66 -25.89
C SER A 417 9.79 0.07 -26.80
N ASN A 418 10.17 -0.88 -27.68
CA ASN A 418 9.25 -1.52 -28.61
C ASN A 418 8.27 -2.41 -27.84
N LEU A 419 8.78 -3.20 -26.87
CA LEU A 419 7.94 -4.01 -26.00
C LEU A 419 6.87 -3.18 -25.27
N GLN A 420 7.25 -2.04 -24.69
CA GLN A 420 6.30 -1.15 -24.02
C GLN A 420 5.24 -0.64 -25.01
N SER A 421 5.64 -0.26 -26.23
CA SER A 421 4.71 0.21 -27.25
C SER A 421 3.71 -0.86 -27.66
N TYR A 422 4.15 -2.11 -27.88
CA TYR A 422 3.26 -3.22 -28.24
C TYR A 422 2.32 -3.62 -27.11
N ILE A 423 2.83 -3.68 -25.87
CA ILE A 423 2.05 -3.98 -24.67
C ILE A 423 0.95 -2.92 -24.46
N GLU A 424 1.27 -1.63 -24.70
CA GLU A 424 0.28 -0.54 -24.67
C GLU A 424 -0.71 -0.64 -25.84
N GLN A 425 -0.25 -0.97 -27.06
CA GLN A 425 -1.08 -1.12 -28.24
C GLN A 425 -2.16 -2.18 -28.06
N ILE A 426 -1.80 -3.36 -27.50
CA ILE A 426 -2.76 -4.43 -27.28
C ILE A 426 -3.51 -4.32 -25.94
N GLY A 427 -3.12 -3.37 -25.08
CA GLY A 427 -3.74 -3.19 -23.76
C GLY A 427 -3.46 -4.34 -22.78
N TYR A 428 -2.26 -4.93 -22.80
CA TYR A 428 -1.94 -6.12 -22.00
C TYR A 428 -1.91 -5.83 -20.50
N GLY A 429 -2.92 -6.27 -19.79
CA GLY A 429 -2.99 -6.23 -18.33
C GLY A 429 -2.68 -4.86 -17.72
N ASN A 430 -1.73 -4.83 -16.77
CA ASN A 430 -1.29 -3.58 -16.11
C ASN A 430 -0.24 -2.80 -16.91
N GLN A 431 0.18 -3.27 -18.08
CA GLN A 431 1.16 -2.64 -18.99
C GLN A 431 2.51 -2.27 -18.31
N ASN A 432 2.85 -2.92 -17.21
CA ASN A 432 4.00 -2.57 -16.39
C ASN A 432 5.19 -3.50 -16.64
N ILE A 433 6.17 -3.05 -17.43
CA ILE A 433 7.42 -3.77 -17.69
C ILE A 433 8.64 -3.15 -16.96
N ASN A 434 8.44 -2.61 -15.74
CA ASN A 434 9.52 -2.00 -14.96
C ASN A 434 10.45 -3.02 -14.28
N GLY A 435 10.15 -4.31 -14.35
CA GLY A 435 11.06 -5.40 -13.97
C GLY A 435 12.28 -5.50 -14.88
N GLU A 436 13.14 -6.48 -14.61
CA GLU A 436 14.22 -6.84 -15.52
C GLU A 436 13.66 -7.32 -16.86
N LEU A 437 14.30 -6.92 -17.97
CA LEU A 437 13.83 -7.28 -19.32
C LEU A 437 13.80 -8.79 -19.55
N SER A 438 14.61 -9.54 -18.86
CA SER A 438 14.67 -11.01 -18.92
C SER A 438 13.58 -11.71 -18.11
N SER A 439 12.83 -11.00 -17.24
CA SER A 439 11.94 -11.64 -16.26
C SER A 439 10.69 -10.85 -15.88
N TYR A 440 10.39 -9.73 -16.55
CA TYR A 440 9.26 -8.86 -16.19
C TYR A 440 7.89 -9.56 -16.25
N TRP A 441 7.75 -10.63 -17.01
CA TRP A 441 6.54 -11.46 -17.15
C TRP A 441 6.53 -12.71 -16.25
N MET A 442 7.64 -13.01 -15.55
CA MET A 442 7.80 -14.15 -14.64
C MET A 442 7.70 -13.66 -13.18
N GLU A 443 6.58 -13.89 -12.49
CA GLU A 443 6.31 -13.51 -11.10
C GLU A 443 6.88 -12.11 -10.72
N SER A 444 6.72 -11.15 -11.65
CA SER A 444 7.34 -9.81 -11.57
C SER A 444 6.32 -8.69 -11.83
N SER A 445 6.70 -7.65 -12.60
CA SER A 445 5.95 -6.41 -12.74
C SER A 445 4.74 -6.50 -13.68
N LEU A 446 4.83 -7.29 -14.76
CA LEU A 446 3.72 -7.47 -15.70
C LEU A 446 2.68 -8.41 -15.11
N LYS A 447 1.41 -7.97 -15.11
CA LYS A 447 0.30 -8.74 -14.55
C LYS A 447 -0.93 -8.62 -15.43
N ILE A 448 -1.73 -9.67 -15.46
CA ILE A 448 -2.97 -9.75 -16.25
C ILE A 448 -4.00 -10.61 -15.50
N SER A 449 -5.29 -10.31 -15.66
CA SER A 449 -6.38 -11.08 -15.09
C SER A 449 -6.88 -12.17 -16.05
N PRO A 450 -7.53 -13.24 -15.54
CA PRO A 450 -8.16 -14.25 -16.37
C PRO A 450 -9.16 -13.70 -17.41
N ILE A 451 -9.95 -12.70 -17.03
CA ILE A 451 -10.87 -12.03 -17.97
C ILE A 451 -10.11 -11.32 -19.10
N GLU A 452 -9.06 -10.54 -18.75
CA GLU A 452 -8.24 -9.86 -19.76
C GLU A 452 -7.54 -10.86 -20.69
N GLN A 453 -7.12 -12.04 -20.21
CA GLN A 453 -6.56 -13.09 -21.05
C GLN A 453 -7.56 -13.54 -22.13
N VAL A 454 -8.82 -13.78 -21.76
CA VAL A 454 -9.87 -14.18 -22.69
C VAL A 454 -10.20 -13.06 -23.68
N GLU A 455 -10.28 -11.80 -23.24
CA GLU A 455 -10.50 -10.64 -24.10
C GLU A 455 -9.36 -10.49 -25.13
N LEU A 456 -8.10 -10.61 -24.68
CA LEU A 456 -6.95 -10.51 -25.57
C LEU A 456 -6.85 -11.68 -26.56
N LEU A 457 -7.19 -12.92 -26.13
CA LEU A 457 -7.24 -14.08 -27.04
C LEU A 457 -8.33 -13.89 -28.10
N THR A 458 -9.46 -13.31 -27.73
CA THR A 458 -10.54 -12.98 -28.66
C THR A 458 -10.07 -11.93 -29.66
N SER A 459 -9.41 -10.88 -29.21
CA SER A 459 -8.85 -9.83 -30.08
C SER A 459 -7.73 -10.36 -30.98
N LEU A 460 -6.90 -11.28 -30.51
CA LEU A 460 -5.91 -12.01 -31.31
C LEU A 460 -6.59 -12.82 -32.42
N TYR A 461 -7.65 -13.51 -32.07
CA TYR A 461 -8.40 -14.36 -32.99
C TYR A 461 -8.98 -13.58 -34.17
N PHE A 462 -9.56 -12.42 -33.90
CA PHE A 462 -10.14 -11.52 -34.91
C PHE A 462 -9.14 -10.53 -35.53
N ASN A 463 -7.91 -10.49 -35.04
CA ASN A 463 -6.90 -9.51 -35.41
C ASN A 463 -7.34 -8.06 -35.14
N ASP A 464 -8.01 -7.79 -34.03
CA ASP A 464 -8.44 -6.43 -33.65
C ASP A 464 -7.24 -5.50 -33.41
N PHE A 465 -6.06 -6.06 -33.20
CA PHE A 465 -4.80 -5.31 -33.02
C PHE A 465 -4.27 -4.69 -34.31
N GLY A 466 -4.75 -5.17 -35.50
CA GLY A 466 -4.32 -4.70 -36.79
C GLY A 466 -2.91 -5.14 -37.21
N PHE A 467 -2.46 -6.28 -36.67
CA PHE A 467 -1.18 -6.88 -37.03
C PHE A 467 -1.23 -7.61 -38.39
N THR A 468 -0.07 -8.00 -38.91
CA THR A 468 0.04 -8.73 -40.14
C THR A 468 -0.71 -10.07 -40.05
N PRO A 469 -1.69 -10.36 -40.96
CA PRO A 469 -2.49 -11.58 -40.88
C PRO A 469 -1.66 -12.89 -40.87
N GLU A 470 -0.54 -12.90 -41.59
CA GLU A 470 0.37 -14.04 -41.61
C GLU A 470 1.03 -14.27 -40.22
N ASN A 471 1.41 -13.20 -39.53
CA ASN A 471 2.01 -13.26 -38.20
C ASN A 471 1.00 -13.74 -37.14
N ILE A 472 -0.26 -13.28 -37.25
CA ILE A 472 -1.37 -13.80 -36.42
C ILE A 472 -1.55 -15.30 -36.66
N GLN A 473 -1.57 -15.73 -37.93
CA GLN A 473 -1.73 -17.15 -38.26
C GLN A 473 -0.56 -18.00 -37.75
N THR A 474 0.68 -17.55 -37.93
CA THR A 474 1.89 -18.21 -37.40
C THR A 474 1.85 -18.31 -35.88
N THR A 475 1.41 -17.26 -35.21
CA THR A 475 1.24 -17.26 -33.75
C THR A 475 0.18 -18.27 -33.31
N LYS A 476 -0.97 -18.32 -33.95
CA LYS A 476 -2.02 -19.32 -33.69
C LYS A 476 -1.49 -20.73 -33.88
N GLU A 477 -0.83 -21.01 -35.00
CA GLU A 477 -0.24 -22.33 -35.30
C GLU A 477 0.82 -22.74 -34.26
N SER A 478 1.58 -21.79 -33.71
CA SER A 478 2.62 -22.09 -32.71
C SER A 478 2.05 -22.56 -31.36
N ILE A 479 0.78 -22.26 -31.06
CA ILE A 479 0.08 -22.68 -29.85
C ILE A 479 -0.96 -23.78 -30.11
N GLN A 480 -0.97 -24.39 -31.29
CA GLN A 480 -1.85 -25.51 -31.59
C GLN A 480 -1.41 -26.75 -30.83
N LEU A 481 -2.28 -27.28 -29.99
CA LEU A 481 -2.01 -28.43 -29.12
C LEU A 481 -2.55 -29.75 -29.70
N PHE A 482 -3.76 -29.66 -30.24
CA PHE A 482 -4.46 -30.82 -30.78
C PHE A 482 -5.36 -30.41 -31.94
N SER A 483 -5.47 -31.29 -32.96
CA SER A 483 -6.39 -31.10 -34.08
C SER A 483 -6.94 -32.44 -34.55
N ASP A 484 -8.24 -32.47 -34.66
CA ASP A 484 -8.95 -33.61 -35.21
C ASP A 484 -10.08 -33.15 -36.16
N VAL A 485 -10.89 -34.08 -36.72
CA VAL A 485 -12.00 -33.78 -37.63
C VAL A 485 -13.11 -32.94 -36.99
N ASN A 486 -13.25 -32.96 -35.66
CA ASN A 486 -14.33 -32.32 -34.92
C ASN A 486 -13.91 -31.05 -34.22
N CYS A 487 -12.68 -30.98 -33.71
CA CYS A 487 -12.20 -29.80 -32.99
C CYS A 487 -10.69 -29.61 -33.11
N THR A 488 -10.28 -28.35 -32.94
CA THR A 488 -8.87 -27.96 -32.79
C THR A 488 -8.73 -27.18 -31.51
N ILE A 489 -7.74 -27.55 -30.68
CA ILE A 489 -7.44 -26.91 -29.40
C ILE A 489 -6.14 -26.13 -29.55
N TYR A 490 -6.20 -24.87 -29.19
CA TYR A 490 -5.07 -23.95 -29.13
C TYR A 490 -4.89 -23.51 -27.68
N GLY A 491 -3.66 -23.47 -27.19
CA GLY A 491 -3.44 -23.02 -25.83
C GLY A 491 -1.99 -22.96 -25.38
N LYS A 492 -1.80 -22.35 -24.24
CA LYS A 492 -0.49 -22.22 -23.59
C LYS A 492 -0.63 -22.34 -22.08
N THR A 493 0.20 -23.19 -21.49
CA THR A 493 0.39 -23.28 -20.05
C THR A 493 1.39 -22.22 -19.56
N GLY A 494 1.30 -21.89 -18.27
CA GLY A 494 2.27 -21.04 -17.59
C GLY A 494 2.38 -21.44 -16.12
N THR A 495 3.60 -21.61 -15.62
CA THR A 495 3.86 -21.88 -14.21
C THR A 495 4.76 -20.78 -13.65
N GLY A 496 4.35 -20.21 -12.53
CA GLY A 496 5.16 -19.29 -11.71
C GLY A 496 5.83 -20.02 -10.58
N CYS A 497 7.15 -19.97 -10.53
CA CYS A 497 7.95 -20.64 -9.51
C CYS A 497 8.76 -19.62 -8.70
N ILE A 498 8.56 -19.60 -7.38
CA ILE A 498 9.27 -18.73 -6.44
C ILE A 498 9.94 -19.61 -5.39
N GLU A 499 11.25 -19.45 -5.19
CA GLU A 499 12.01 -20.25 -4.20
C GLU A 499 11.76 -21.77 -4.35
N GLU A 500 11.79 -22.27 -5.59
CA GLU A 500 11.56 -23.67 -5.95
C GLU A 500 10.13 -24.20 -5.68
N LYS A 501 9.16 -23.32 -5.41
CA LYS A 501 7.75 -23.66 -5.21
C LYS A 501 6.90 -23.14 -6.36
N ASN A 502 6.02 -23.97 -6.88
CA ASN A 502 5.10 -23.62 -7.93
C ASN A 502 3.86 -22.93 -7.32
N VAL A 503 3.78 -21.61 -7.43
CA VAL A 503 2.79 -20.79 -6.71
C VAL A 503 1.65 -20.29 -7.58
N ASN A 504 1.78 -20.37 -8.91
CA ASN A 504 0.86 -19.77 -9.88
C ASN A 504 0.83 -20.63 -11.15
N GLY A 505 -0.33 -21.22 -11.45
CA GLY A 505 -0.56 -22.04 -12.63
C GLY A 505 -1.58 -21.41 -13.57
N TRP A 506 -1.28 -21.40 -14.86
CA TRP A 506 -2.14 -20.90 -15.92
C TRP A 506 -2.36 -21.93 -17.02
N PHE A 507 -3.56 -21.94 -17.57
CA PHE A 507 -3.83 -22.49 -18.89
C PHE A 507 -4.83 -21.60 -19.61
N ILE A 508 -4.42 -21.06 -20.77
CA ILE A 508 -5.25 -20.16 -21.58
C ILE A 508 -5.28 -20.65 -23.02
N GLY A 509 -6.36 -20.34 -23.72
CA GLY A 509 -6.46 -20.73 -25.12
C GLY A 509 -7.85 -20.58 -25.69
N PHE A 510 -8.07 -21.26 -26.83
CA PHE A 510 -9.37 -21.35 -27.47
C PHE A 510 -9.56 -22.71 -28.14
N VAL A 511 -10.81 -23.10 -28.29
CA VAL A 511 -11.23 -24.33 -28.96
C VAL A 511 -12.11 -23.96 -30.14
N GLU A 512 -11.72 -24.42 -31.33
CA GLU A 512 -12.55 -24.33 -32.54
C GLU A 512 -13.23 -25.68 -32.76
N SER A 513 -14.54 -25.71 -32.78
CA SER A 513 -15.35 -26.84 -33.22
C SER A 513 -16.18 -26.46 -34.45
N LYS A 514 -16.88 -27.41 -35.05
CA LYS A 514 -17.66 -27.16 -36.28
C LYS A 514 -18.65 -25.99 -36.19
N ASN A 515 -19.23 -25.78 -35.00
CA ASN A 515 -20.31 -24.80 -34.82
C ASN A 515 -20.01 -23.78 -33.72
N HIS A 516 -18.96 -24.00 -32.89
CA HIS A 516 -18.69 -23.18 -31.74
C HIS A 516 -17.19 -22.87 -31.60
N THR A 517 -16.91 -21.66 -31.15
CA THR A 517 -15.55 -21.25 -30.72
C THR A 517 -15.64 -20.79 -29.28
N TYR A 518 -14.81 -21.37 -28.45
CA TYR A 518 -14.74 -21.06 -27.02
C TYR A 518 -13.37 -20.49 -26.69
N PHE A 519 -13.30 -19.38 -26.00
CA PHE A 519 -12.08 -18.83 -25.42
C PHE A 519 -12.06 -19.10 -23.93
N PHE A 520 -10.93 -19.49 -23.39
CA PHE A 520 -10.84 -19.85 -21.97
C PHE A 520 -9.57 -19.35 -21.30
N ALA A 521 -9.66 -19.14 -19.99
CA ALA A 521 -8.52 -18.91 -19.11
C ALA A 521 -8.79 -19.55 -17.74
N THR A 522 -7.89 -20.42 -17.33
CA THR A 522 -7.84 -21.00 -16.00
C THR A 522 -6.62 -20.47 -15.28
N ASN A 523 -6.81 -19.97 -14.08
CA ASN A 523 -5.72 -19.63 -13.17
C ASN A 523 -5.90 -20.31 -11.83
N ILE A 524 -4.82 -20.84 -11.28
CA ILE A 524 -4.76 -21.43 -9.95
C ILE A 524 -3.56 -20.86 -9.18
N GLN A 525 -3.72 -20.70 -7.88
CA GLN A 525 -2.69 -20.23 -6.96
C GLN A 525 -2.67 -21.07 -5.70
N ALA A 526 -1.48 -21.39 -5.20
CA ALA A 526 -1.28 -22.07 -3.93
C ALA A 526 0.08 -21.69 -3.32
N ILE A 527 0.38 -22.21 -2.13
CA ILE A 527 1.70 -22.06 -1.51
C ILE A 527 2.75 -22.87 -2.29
N ASP A 528 2.33 -23.97 -2.90
CA ASP A 528 3.11 -24.86 -3.75
C ASP A 528 2.16 -25.70 -4.62
N ASN A 529 2.71 -26.37 -5.65
CA ASN A 529 1.97 -27.24 -6.59
C ASN A 529 0.92 -26.56 -7.49
N ALA A 530 0.89 -25.24 -7.60
CA ALA A 530 0.07 -24.55 -8.59
C ALA A 530 0.80 -24.47 -9.93
N THR A 531 0.64 -25.50 -10.78
CA THR A 531 1.33 -25.61 -12.07
C THR A 531 0.37 -25.39 -13.25
N GLY A 532 0.93 -25.02 -14.41
CA GLY A 532 0.19 -24.94 -15.65
C GLY A 532 -0.40 -26.29 -16.08
N SER A 533 0.29 -27.38 -15.79
CA SER A 533 -0.21 -28.75 -16.04
C SER A 533 -1.50 -29.03 -15.26
N ILE A 534 -1.54 -28.71 -13.97
CA ILE A 534 -2.75 -28.85 -13.14
C ILE A 534 -3.86 -27.92 -13.64
N ALA A 535 -3.54 -26.69 -14.00
CA ALA A 535 -4.53 -25.77 -14.59
C ALA A 535 -5.12 -26.32 -15.89
N SER A 536 -4.33 -27.00 -16.72
CA SER A 536 -4.81 -27.66 -17.95
C SER A 536 -5.67 -28.90 -17.65
N GLU A 537 -5.31 -29.73 -16.66
CA GLU A 537 -6.13 -30.86 -16.23
C GLU A 537 -7.51 -30.40 -15.71
N ILE A 538 -7.55 -29.36 -14.89
CA ILE A 538 -8.80 -28.74 -14.43
C ILE A 538 -9.63 -28.28 -15.63
N THR A 539 -9.03 -27.55 -16.56
CA THR A 539 -9.73 -27.04 -17.75
C THR A 539 -10.33 -28.16 -18.59
N LEU A 540 -9.55 -29.19 -18.88
CA LEU A 540 -10.01 -30.33 -19.68
C LEU A 540 -11.13 -31.12 -18.98
N SER A 541 -11.04 -31.28 -17.67
CA SER A 541 -12.09 -31.91 -16.86
C SER A 541 -13.40 -31.12 -16.93
N ILE A 542 -13.33 -29.78 -16.89
CA ILE A 542 -14.50 -28.89 -17.04
C ILE A 542 -15.09 -29.00 -18.46
N PHE A 543 -14.25 -29.02 -19.49
CA PHE A 543 -14.73 -29.22 -20.86
C PHE A 543 -15.43 -30.57 -21.04
N CYS A 544 -14.92 -31.66 -20.46
CA CYS A 544 -15.60 -32.95 -20.49
C CYS A 544 -17.00 -32.87 -19.88
N LEU A 545 -17.18 -32.14 -18.76
CA LEU A 545 -18.47 -31.93 -18.13
C LEU A 545 -19.43 -31.17 -19.06
N LEU A 546 -18.98 -30.05 -19.65
CA LEU A 546 -19.81 -29.21 -20.51
C LEU A 546 -20.24 -29.97 -21.79
N TYR A 547 -19.37 -30.79 -22.34
CA TYR A 547 -19.67 -31.62 -23.53
C TYR A 547 -20.69 -32.74 -23.23
N THR A 548 -20.66 -33.30 -22.03
CA THR A 548 -21.63 -34.34 -21.62
C THR A 548 -22.99 -33.75 -21.28
N SER A 549 -23.06 -32.51 -20.80
CA SER A 549 -24.33 -31.84 -20.51
C SER A 549 -25.04 -31.33 -21.79
N ASP A 550 -24.31 -30.73 -22.73
CA ASP A 550 -24.89 -30.29 -24.01
C ASP A 550 -25.42 -31.46 -24.85
N ALA A 551 -24.75 -32.61 -24.80
CA ALA A 551 -25.24 -33.84 -25.44
C ALA A 551 -26.49 -34.43 -24.76
N ALA A 552 -26.76 -34.12 -23.51
CA ALA A 552 -27.99 -34.52 -22.81
C ALA A 552 -29.17 -33.59 -23.05
N ASP A 553 -28.92 -32.32 -23.39
CA ASP A 553 -29.98 -31.33 -23.72
C ASP A 553 -30.44 -31.39 -25.19
N GLU A 554 -29.69 -32.10 -26.07
CA GLU A 554 -30.07 -32.37 -27.46
C GLU A 554 -30.83 -33.71 -27.66
N LEU A 555 -31.04 -34.50 -26.59
CA LEU A 555 -31.84 -35.74 -26.57
C LEU A 555 -33.19 -35.52 -25.89
#